data_ed327add272a11859b7c00921a1d4559
#
_entry.id   ed327add272a11859b7c00921a1d4559
#
_cell.length_a   1.000
_cell.length_b   1.000
_cell.length_c   1.000
_cell.angle_alpha   90.00
_cell.angle_beta   90.00
_cell.angle_gamma   90.00
#
_symmetry.space_group_name_H-M   'P 1'
#
loop_
_entity.id
_entity.type
_entity.pdbx_description
1 polymer ?
#
loop_
_entity_poly.entity_id
_entity_poly.type
_entity_poly.pdbx_seq_one_letter_code
_entity_poly.pdbx_strand_id
1 'polypeptide(L)'
;MKAIYFLPFLISVFLSCDRPPKSGDSNYIEDKQGLSPDLRFGQLFIDVQTSGLFPDSKTFADAEAKYPTDQILDRYAQARESRWFSLKRFIRQHFAIPKTEKSRFRPDTSQTAGAHIRRLMPLLIRQPDGPSSGSLIPLPYPFIVPGGRFRELYYWDSYFTMLGLKEMGDTLAIRHMTDNFAFLIDSLGFVPNGNRTYYVSRSQPPFFSLMVQLAASLQGDSLLVRYLPQLEKEYQFWMDGQEKLAPQIPAHRRVIRMPDGRIMNRYWDDLATPRPESYREDLETARNSNRPAAQVFRDLRAACESGWDFSSRWLADSSSLHTIQTTQLAPVDLNALLWNLENTLSRAWALAKRRDKSRKYKALAQNRQLALTKYCWDPETGFFLDYHHGDRKRSKILTLAGVFPLYFGLASREQASAVATVLEKDFLHPGGLVTSLAQTGQQWDAPNGWAPLQWMAVQGLRNYQQIALADSVQTRWIAQVDNTYRQNGKMMEKYNVIALNAPGGGGEYPAQDGFGWTNGVFLALEKK
;
A
#
# COMPACT_ATOMS: atom_id res chain seq x y z
N MET A 1 74.05 10.63 25.86
CA MET A 1 73.14 11.23 24.91
C MET A 1 72.36 10.09 24.25
N LYS A 2 71.11 9.87 24.66
CA LYS A 2 70.24 8.83 24.10
C LYS A 2 69.21 9.52 23.21
N ALA A 3 69.24 9.21 21.92
CA ALA A 3 68.26 9.70 20.95
C ALA A 3 66.96 8.90 21.08
N ILE A 4 65.81 9.59 21.27
CA ILE A 4 64.47 9.01 21.30
C ILE A 4 63.88 9.23 19.91
N TYR A 5 63.60 8.14 19.20
CA TYR A 5 62.86 8.14 17.94
C TYR A 5 61.38 8.16 18.24
N PHE A 6 60.62 9.19 17.77
CA PHE A 6 59.19 9.25 17.71
C PHE A 6 58.72 8.56 16.44
N LEU A 7 57.90 7.53 16.58
CA LEU A 7 57.19 6.86 15.49
C LEU A 7 55.78 7.45 15.37
N PRO A 8 55.36 7.95 14.22
CA PRO A 8 53.97 8.42 14.07
C PRO A 8 53.05 7.23 13.87
N PHE A 9 52.03 7.11 14.74
CA PHE A 9 50.95 6.14 14.61
C PHE A 9 50.01 6.64 13.49
N LEU A 10 50.03 5.98 12.34
CA LEU A 10 49.05 6.16 11.28
C LEU A 10 47.73 5.47 11.72
N ILE A 11 46.74 6.26 12.08
CA ILE A 11 45.38 5.77 12.27
C ILE A 11 44.75 5.62 10.88
N SER A 12 44.72 4.38 10.37
CA SER A 12 43.95 4.03 9.20
C SER A 12 42.48 3.99 9.56
N VAL A 13 41.74 5.05 9.20
CA VAL A 13 40.27 5.04 9.23
C VAL A 13 39.82 4.13 8.10
N PHE A 14 39.41 2.90 8.43
CA PHE A 14 38.67 2.05 7.52
C PHE A 14 37.29 2.65 7.30
N LEU A 15 37.13 3.38 6.22
CA LEU A 15 35.83 3.64 5.63
C LEU A 15 35.30 2.31 5.11
N SER A 16 34.51 1.64 5.92
CA SER A 16 33.70 0.50 5.50
C SER A 16 32.69 1.03 4.47
N CYS A 17 33.00 0.90 3.19
CA CYS A 17 32.03 0.99 2.13
C CYS A 17 31.15 -0.28 2.23
N ASP A 18 30.00 -0.19 2.87
CA ASP A 18 28.96 -1.21 2.77
C ASP A 18 28.55 -1.36 1.30
N ARG A 19 29.17 -2.30 0.61
CA ARG A 19 28.68 -2.75 -0.69
C ARG A 19 27.41 -3.55 -0.43
N PRO A 20 26.31 -3.26 -1.15
CA PRO A 20 25.14 -4.12 -1.10
C PRO A 20 25.55 -5.55 -1.49
N PRO A 21 24.97 -6.60 -0.88
CA PRO A 21 25.23 -7.97 -1.30
C PRO A 21 24.97 -8.08 -2.80
N LYS A 22 25.87 -8.74 -3.52
CA LYS A 22 25.73 -8.96 -4.96
C LYS A 22 24.40 -9.65 -5.20
N SER A 23 23.63 -9.16 -6.17
CA SER A 23 22.48 -9.84 -6.75
C SER A 23 22.93 -11.18 -7.35
N GLY A 24 22.95 -12.18 -6.53
CA GLY A 24 23.23 -13.55 -6.89
C GLY A 24 22.12 -14.37 -6.28
N ASP A 25 21.17 -14.66 -7.12
CA ASP A 25 20.46 -15.90 -7.36
C ASP A 25 19.08 -15.57 -7.93
N SER A 26 19.00 -15.42 -9.26
CA SER A 26 17.76 -15.44 -10.03
C SER A 26 17.02 -16.79 -9.97
N ASN A 27 17.51 -17.73 -9.17
CA ASN A 27 16.94 -19.09 -9.00
C ASN A 27 15.84 -19.18 -7.95
N TYR A 28 15.40 -18.04 -7.38
CA TYR A 28 14.38 -18.06 -6.30
C TYR A 28 12.97 -18.46 -6.78
N ILE A 29 12.73 -18.49 -8.10
CA ILE A 29 11.41 -18.79 -8.68
C ILE A 29 11.28 -20.24 -9.21
N GLU A 30 12.38 -20.96 -9.37
CA GLU A 30 12.35 -22.33 -9.94
C GLU A 30 11.99 -23.43 -8.94
N ASP A 31 12.12 -23.20 -7.62
CA ASP A 31 11.67 -24.15 -6.62
C ASP A 31 10.21 -23.84 -6.21
N LYS A 32 9.38 -24.90 -6.06
CA LYS A 32 7.98 -24.80 -5.55
C LYS A 32 7.87 -24.00 -4.25
N GLN A 33 8.95 -23.74 -3.54
CA GLN A 33 9.00 -22.90 -2.34
C GLN A 33 8.72 -21.42 -2.62
N GLY A 34 9.07 -20.91 -3.80
CA GLY A 34 8.78 -19.52 -4.21
C GLY A 34 7.35 -19.28 -4.70
N LEU A 35 6.51 -20.33 -4.81
CA LEU A 35 5.14 -20.21 -5.28
C LEU A 35 4.20 -19.70 -4.17
N SER A 36 3.12 -19.05 -4.61
CA SER A 36 1.97 -18.75 -3.75
C SER A 36 1.41 -20.04 -3.11
N PRO A 37 0.95 -20.01 -1.84
CA PRO A 37 0.47 -21.21 -1.11
C PRO A 37 -0.61 -22.00 -1.84
N ASP A 38 -1.52 -21.33 -2.54
CA ASP A 38 -2.57 -21.97 -3.35
C ASP A 38 -1.99 -22.78 -4.52
N LEU A 39 -0.98 -22.24 -5.20
CA LEU A 39 -0.26 -22.95 -6.27
C LEU A 39 0.64 -24.06 -5.70
N ARG A 40 1.27 -23.79 -4.56
CA ARG A 40 2.22 -24.70 -3.90
C ARG A 40 1.53 -25.95 -3.35
N PHE A 41 0.39 -25.81 -2.69
CA PHE A 41 -0.31 -26.89 -1.99
C PHE A 41 -1.59 -27.38 -2.70
N GLY A 42 -2.03 -26.69 -3.77
CA GLY A 42 -3.13 -27.12 -4.62
C GLY A 42 -4.40 -27.51 -3.85
N GLN A 43 -4.87 -28.77 -4.02
CA GLN A 43 -6.09 -29.25 -3.39
C GLN A 43 -6.05 -29.20 -1.86
N LEU A 44 -4.89 -29.45 -1.22
CA LEU A 44 -4.74 -29.31 0.24
C LEU A 44 -5.06 -27.87 0.70
N PHE A 45 -4.58 -26.87 -0.04
CA PHE A 45 -4.88 -25.47 0.28
C PHE A 45 -6.38 -25.19 0.19
N ILE A 46 -7.02 -25.61 -0.90
CA ILE A 46 -8.47 -25.45 -1.12
C ILE A 46 -9.28 -26.11 0.01
N ASP A 47 -8.94 -27.36 0.35
CA ASP A 47 -9.64 -28.10 1.39
C ASP A 47 -9.52 -27.43 2.77
N VAL A 48 -8.36 -26.87 3.09
CA VAL A 48 -8.17 -26.11 4.33
C VAL A 48 -8.98 -24.82 4.33
N GLN A 49 -8.90 -24.04 3.26
CA GLN A 49 -9.59 -22.74 3.17
C GLN A 49 -11.12 -22.88 3.21
N THR A 50 -11.66 -23.95 2.61
CA THR A 50 -13.10 -24.17 2.56
C THR A 50 -13.67 -24.93 3.78
N SER A 51 -12.80 -25.56 4.59
CA SER A 51 -13.22 -26.37 5.75
C SER A 51 -13.69 -25.57 6.98
N GLY A 52 -13.41 -24.26 7.04
CA GLY A 52 -13.64 -23.46 8.24
C GLY A 52 -12.70 -23.78 9.41
N LEU A 53 -11.57 -24.45 9.16
CA LEU A 53 -10.59 -24.82 10.20
C LEU A 53 -9.98 -23.61 10.90
N PHE A 54 -9.83 -22.51 10.20
CA PHE A 54 -9.32 -21.23 10.72
C PHE A 54 -10.40 -20.15 10.67
N PRO A 55 -10.34 -19.15 11.56
CA PRO A 55 -11.31 -18.05 11.58
C PRO A 55 -11.23 -17.15 10.34
N ASP A 56 -10.05 -17.09 9.72
CA ASP A 56 -9.78 -16.31 8.51
C ASP A 56 -8.89 -17.09 7.52
N SER A 57 -8.90 -16.67 6.25
CA SER A 57 -8.14 -17.33 5.19
C SER A 57 -6.63 -17.01 5.25
N LYS A 58 -6.22 -15.86 5.83
CA LYS A 58 -4.82 -15.42 5.93
C LYS A 58 -4.00 -16.32 6.85
N THR A 59 -4.59 -16.84 7.90
CA THR A 59 -3.88 -17.69 8.88
C THR A 59 -3.19 -18.90 8.23
N PHE A 60 -3.83 -19.56 7.27
CA PHE A 60 -3.19 -20.68 6.58
C PHE A 60 -2.29 -20.24 5.42
N ALA A 61 -2.62 -19.15 4.74
CA ALA A 61 -1.76 -18.58 3.71
C ALA A 61 -0.38 -18.15 4.26
N ASP A 62 -0.31 -17.80 5.56
CA ASP A 62 0.92 -17.43 6.27
C ASP A 62 1.61 -18.62 6.96
N ALA A 63 1.04 -19.82 6.90
CA ALA A 63 1.61 -20.99 7.58
C ALA A 63 2.92 -21.44 6.93
N GLU A 64 3.85 -21.91 7.76
CA GLU A 64 5.13 -22.42 7.32
C GLU A 64 5.13 -23.95 7.25
N ALA A 65 5.61 -24.51 6.16
CA ALA A 65 5.75 -25.97 5.99
C ALA A 65 6.89 -26.51 6.87
N LYS A 66 6.63 -27.59 7.61
CA LYS A 66 7.64 -28.28 8.44
C LYS A 66 8.42 -29.35 7.68
N TYR A 67 7.98 -29.70 6.49
CA TYR A 67 8.56 -30.71 5.62
C TYR A 67 8.57 -30.21 4.16
N PRO A 68 9.36 -30.81 3.28
CA PRO A 68 9.31 -30.52 1.84
C PRO A 68 7.90 -30.67 1.28
N THR A 69 7.56 -29.81 0.34
CA THR A 69 6.20 -29.72 -0.23
C THR A 69 5.72 -31.06 -0.78
N ASP A 70 6.58 -31.76 -1.52
CA ASP A 70 6.25 -33.06 -2.14
C ASP A 70 5.86 -34.09 -1.09
N GLN A 71 6.65 -34.19 0.00
CA GLN A 71 6.33 -35.11 1.11
C GLN A 71 5.00 -34.78 1.78
N ILE A 72 4.67 -33.49 1.93
CA ILE A 72 3.38 -33.08 2.50
C ILE A 72 2.26 -33.52 1.58
N LEU A 73 2.39 -33.28 0.27
CA LEU A 73 1.35 -33.60 -0.72
C LEU A 73 1.15 -35.13 -0.84
N ASP A 74 2.22 -35.91 -0.87
CA ASP A 74 2.14 -37.38 -0.91
C ASP A 74 1.45 -37.94 0.34
N ARG A 75 1.83 -37.46 1.53
CA ARG A 75 1.20 -37.86 2.80
C ARG A 75 -0.27 -37.44 2.84
N TYR A 76 -0.59 -36.26 2.27
CA TYR A 76 -1.98 -35.80 2.20
C TYR A 76 -2.82 -36.70 1.28
N ALA A 77 -2.34 -37.01 0.08
CA ALA A 77 -3.02 -37.88 -0.87
C ALA A 77 -3.31 -39.25 -0.26
N GLN A 78 -2.35 -39.84 0.46
CA GLN A 78 -2.53 -41.12 1.14
C GLN A 78 -3.49 -41.04 2.33
N ALA A 79 -3.34 -40.00 3.16
CA ALA A 79 -4.11 -39.89 4.40
C ALA A 79 -5.58 -39.56 4.16
N ARG A 80 -5.91 -38.77 3.13
CA ARG A 80 -7.29 -38.33 2.85
C ARG A 80 -8.23 -39.48 2.48
N GLU A 81 -7.71 -40.59 2.01
CA GLU A 81 -8.49 -41.79 1.68
C GLU A 81 -8.96 -42.55 2.93
N SER A 82 -8.40 -42.26 4.10
CA SER A 82 -8.75 -42.94 5.34
C SER A 82 -10.05 -42.38 5.95
N ARG A 83 -10.97 -43.24 6.35
CA ARG A 83 -12.19 -42.86 7.11
C ARG A 83 -11.88 -42.17 8.46
N TRP A 84 -10.65 -42.31 8.97
CA TRP A 84 -10.18 -41.70 10.21
C TRP A 84 -9.39 -40.45 9.98
N PHE A 85 -9.34 -39.94 8.73
CA PHE A 85 -8.60 -38.74 8.39
C PHE A 85 -9.15 -37.52 9.14
N SER A 86 -8.23 -36.72 9.70
CA SER A 86 -8.55 -35.47 10.35
C SER A 86 -7.65 -34.35 9.76
N LEU A 87 -8.24 -33.49 8.95
CA LEU A 87 -7.54 -32.34 8.35
C LEU A 87 -6.87 -31.49 9.43
N LYS A 88 -7.54 -31.22 10.54
CA LYS A 88 -6.99 -30.46 11.68
C LYS A 88 -5.73 -31.09 12.26
N ARG A 89 -5.72 -32.42 12.43
CA ARG A 89 -4.54 -33.16 12.92
C ARG A 89 -3.41 -33.09 11.89
N PHE A 90 -3.74 -33.32 10.63
CA PHE A 90 -2.78 -33.27 9.52
C PHE A 90 -2.08 -31.91 9.46
N ILE A 91 -2.84 -30.80 9.48
CA ILE A 91 -2.28 -29.46 9.43
C ILE A 91 -1.36 -29.19 10.63
N ARG A 92 -1.76 -29.53 11.84
CA ARG A 92 -0.91 -29.36 13.03
C ARG A 92 0.42 -30.12 12.96
N GLN A 93 0.41 -31.29 12.34
CA GLN A 93 1.62 -32.11 12.18
C GLN A 93 2.57 -31.53 11.13
N HIS A 94 2.05 -31.01 10.02
CA HIS A 94 2.83 -30.65 8.84
C HIS A 94 3.11 -29.17 8.69
N PHE A 95 2.41 -28.30 9.44
CA PHE A 95 2.58 -26.86 9.35
C PHE A 95 2.81 -26.22 10.73
N ALA A 96 3.65 -25.17 10.74
CA ALA A 96 3.73 -24.22 11.82
C ALA A 96 2.74 -23.07 11.53
N ILE A 97 1.73 -22.95 12.39
CA ILE A 97 0.73 -21.89 12.25
C ILE A 97 1.23 -20.64 12.96
N PRO A 98 1.14 -19.45 12.33
CA PRO A 98 1.53 -18.19 12.93
C PRO A 98 0.83 -17.99 14.28
N LYS A 99 1.60 -17.78 15.33
CA LYS A 99 1.07 -17.47 16.67
C LYS A 99 0.89 -15.97 16.79
N THR A 100 -0.28 -15.54 17.28
CA THR A 100 -0.44 -14.16 17.74
C THR A 100 0.29 -14.03 19.06
N GLU A 101 1.51 -13.51 19.03
CA GLU A 101 2.23 -13.16 20.25
C GLU A 101 1.51 -11.99 20.92
N LYS A 102 1.14 -12.18 22.18
CA LYS A 102 0.64 -11.07 22.97
C LYS A 102 1.79 -10.11 23.23
N SER A 103 1.68 -8.90 22.73
CA SER A 103 2.65 -7.86 23.02
C SER A 103 2.79 -7.69 24.54
N ARG A 104 4.04 -7.63 25.04
CA ARG A 104 4.33 -7.26 26.43
C ARG A 104 4.27 -5.75 26.64
N PHE A 105 4.13 -5.00 25.57
CA PHE A 105 4.01 -3.55 25.64
C PHE A 105 2.71 -3.16 26.35
N ARG A 106 2.85 -2.31 27.36
CA ARG A 106 1.72 -1.77 28.12
C ARG A 106 1.57 -0.30 27.75
N PRO A 107 0.42 0.11 27.21
CA PRO A 107 0.11 1.52 27.02
C PRO A 107 0.04 2.23 28.37
N ASP A 108 0.43 3.49 28.37
CA ASP A 108 0.32 4.38 29.52
C ASP A 108 -0.48 5.61 29.09
N THR A 109 -1.78 5.56 29.31
CA THR A 109 -2.73 6.60 28.88
C THR A 109 -2.62 7.91 29.67
N SER A 110 -1.76 7.96 30.72
CA SER A 110 -1.39 9.20 31.38
C SER A 110 -0.43 10.06 30.55
N GLN A 111 0.27 9.44 29.57
CA GLN A 111 1.15 10.12 28.63
C GLN A 111 0.36 10.57 27.38
N THR A 112 0.95 11.49 26.58
CA THR A 112 0.39 11.88 25.30
C THR A 112 0.47 10.75 24.28
N ALA A 113 -0.43 10.76 23.26
CA ALA A 113 -0.36 9.81 22.15
C ALA A 113 0.99 9.87 21.44
N GLY A 114 1.57 11.06 21.25
CA GLY A 114 2.90 11.22 20.65
C GLY A 114 4.02 10.55 21.47
N ALA A 115 4.00 10.64 22.80
CA ALA A 115 4.96 9.95 23.67
C ALA A 115 4.79 8.43 23.59
N HIS A 116 3.55 7.94 23.57
CA HIS A 116 3.23 6.53 23.36
C HIS A 116 3.76 6.01 22.04
N ILE A 117 3.51 6.72 20.92
CA ILE A 117 3.95 6.33 19.58
C ILE A 117 5.48 6.20 19.55
N ARG A 118 6.23 7.16 20.11
CA ARG A 118 7.70 7.11 20.16
C ARG A 118 8.24 5.89 20.89
N ARG A 119 7.50 5.35 21.86
CA ARG A 119 7.82 4.10 22.57
C ARG A 119 7.36 2.86 21.79
N LEU A 120 6.28 2.96 21.03
CA LEU A 120 5.68 1.85 20.27
C LEU A 120 6.44 1.57 18.96
N MET A 121 6.80 2.60 18.20
CA MET A 121 7.43 2.46 16.87
C MET A 121 8.65 1.52 16.85
N PRO A 122 9.60 1.56 17.82
CA PRO A 122 10.71 0.61 17.84
C PRO A 122 10.30 -0.86 17.97
N LEU A 123 9.13 -1.15 18.55
CA LEU A 123 8.62 -2.53 18.71
C LEU A 123 8.00 -3.09 17.41
N LEU A 124 7.69 -2.23 16.45
CA LEU A 124 7.21 -2.61 15.12
C LEU A 124 8.36 -2.94 14.16
N ILE A 125 9.61 -2.72 14.58
CA ILE A 125 10.79 -3.05 13.76
C ILE A 125 10.94 -4.56 13.67
N ARG A 126 11.09 -5.05 12.45
CA ARG A 126 11.52 -6.42 12.13
C ARG A 126 12.97 -6.38 11.67
N GLN A 127 13.74 -7.35 12.14
CA GLN A 127 15.10 -7.56 11.64
C GLN A 127 15.04 -8.24 10.27
N PRO A 128 16.14 -8.18 9.48
CA PRO A 128 16.21 -8.89 8.23
C PRO A 128 15.86 -10.36 8.39
N ASP A 129 15.00 -10.87 7.50
CA ASP A 129 14.54 -12.25 7.55
C ASP A 129 15.55 -13.19 6.89
N GLY A 130 15.75 -14.37 7.49
CA GLY A 130 16.38 -15.50 6.82
C GLY A 130 15.43 -16.18 5.83
N PRO A 131 15.90 -17.18 5.06
CA PRO A 131 15.06 -17.98 4.19
C PRO A 131 13.87 -18.56 4.96
N SER A 132 12.64 -18.39 4.42
CA SER A 132 11.41 -18.88 5.01
C SER A 132 10.88 -20.09 4.26
N SER A 133 10.33 -21.07 4.98
CA SER A 133 9.58 -22.19 4.39
C SER A 133 8.10 -21.83 4.12
N GLY A 134 7.69 -20.61 4.45
CA GLY A 134 6.36 -20.05 4.23
C GLY A 134 6.28 -19.16 2.99
N SER A 135 5.34 -18.22 3.02
CA SER A 135 5.09 -17.28 1.92
C SER A 135 5.89 -15.97 2.04
N LEU A 136 6.63 -15.74 3.14
CA LEU A 136 7.37 -14.50 3.36
C LEU A 136 8.56 -14.39 2.41
N ILE A 137 8.69 -13.24 1.74
CA ILE A 137 9.84 -12.88 0.90
C ILE A 137 10.85 -12.18 1.81
N PRO A 138 12.07 -12.73 2.00
CA PRO A 138 13.09 -12.14 2.87
C PRO A 138 13.53 -10.76 2.38
N LEU A 139 13.79 -9.86 3.33
CA LEU A 139 14.27 -8.51 3.07
C LEU A 139 15.67 -8.31 3.67
N PRO A 140 16.58 -7.57 2.98
CA PRO A 140 17.96 -7.44 3.42
C PRO A 140 18.20 -6.46 4.58
N TYR A 141 17.25 -5.56 4.85
CA TYR A 141 17.41 -4.53 5.89
C TYR A 141 16.26 -4.58 6.90
N PRO A 142 16.47 -4.03 8.13
CA PRO A 142 15.39 -3.85 9.09
C PRO A 142 14.24 -3.01 8.49
N PHE A 143 13.01 -3.33 8.88
CA PHE A 143 11.81 -2.64 8.39
C PHE A 143 10.74 -2.55 9.46
N ILE A 144 9.77 -1.66 9.27
CA ILE A 144 8.64 -1.49 10.17
C ILE A 144 7.39 -2.09 9.53
N VAL A 145 6.70 -2.95 10.28
CA VAL A 145 5.41 -3.53 9.86
C VAL A 145 4.25 -2.62 10.27
N PRO A 146 3.09 -2.68 9.58
CA PRO A 146 1.93 -1.88 9.97
C PRO A 146 1.44 -2.14 11.39
N GLY A 147 1.48 -3.39 11.85
CA GLY A 147 1.02 -3.78 13.18
C GLY A 147 -0.18 -4.74 13.15
N GLY A 148 -0.61 -5.20 14.33
CA GLY A 148 -1.72 -6.14 14.44
C GLY A 148 -1.47 -7.47 13.71
N ARG A 149 -2.39 -7.86 12.82
CA ARG A 149 -2.26 -9.04 11.96
C ARG A 149 -1.30 -8.87 10.78
N PHE A 150 -0.92 -7.62 10.47
CA PHE A 150 -0.04 -7.26 9.35
C PHE A 150 1.42 -7.29 9.79
N ARG A 151 2.10 -8.40 9.51
CA ARG A 151 3.48 -8.69 9.97
C ARG A 151 4.50 -8.62 8.86
N GLU A 152 4.07 -8.25 7.67
CA GLU A 152 4.84 -8.05 6.45
C GLU A 152 5.14 -6.56 6.24
N LEU A 153 6.09 -6.24 5.36
CA LEU A 153 6.25 -4.91 4.81
C LEU A 153 5.14 -4.67 3.78
N TYR A 154 4.28 -3.69 4.03
CA TYR A 154 3.25 -3.24 3.07
C TYR A 154 3.70 -1.98 2.36
N TYR A 155 3.33 -1.84 1.07
CA TYR A 155 3.95 -0.86 0.21
C TYR A 155 3.57 0.58 0.60
N TRP A 156 2.35 1.02 0.34
CA TRP A 156 1.99 2.44 0.55
C TRP A 156 1.94 2.84 2.02
N ASP A 157 1.61 1.89 2.92
CA ASP A 157 1.63 2.06 4.38
C ASP A 157 2.97 2.57 4.89
N SER A 158 4.04 2.04 4.29
CA SER A 158 5.40 2.37 4.67
C SER A 158 5.74 3.85 4.48
N TYR A 159 5.23 4.50 3.44
CA TYR A 159 5.45 5.93 3.25
C TYR A 159 4.92 6.75 4.42
N PHE A 160 3.68 6.47 4.84
CA PHE A 160 3.07 7.20 5.95
C PHE A 160 3.74 6.90 7.29
N THR A 161 4.21 5.67 7.48
CA THR A 161 5.06 5.28 8.62
C THR A 161 6.39 6.07 8.61
N MET A 162 7.02 6.23 7.44
CA MET A 162 8.27 6.98 7.28
C MET A 162 8.12 8.47 7.61
N LEU A 163 6.92 9.06 7.48
CA LEU A 163 6.67 10.43 7.95
C LEU A 163 6.91 10.55 9.46
N GLY A 164 6.47 9.57 10.25
CA GLY A 164 6.74 9.52 11.68
C GLY A 164 8.22 9.30 12.01
N LEU A 165 8.91 8.44 11.26
CA LEU A 165 10.35 8.25 11.42
C LEU A 165 11.13 9.55 11.17
N LYS A 166 10.70 10.35 10.19
CA LYS A 166 11.26 11.69 9.96
C LYS A 166 11.12 12.57 11.21
N GLU A 167 9.93 12.60 11.83
CA GLU A 167 9.69 13.39 13.05
C GLU A 167 10.42 12.84 14.29
N MET A 168 10.80 11.57 14.26
CA MET A 168 11.66 10.94 15.27
C MET A 168 13.16 11.15 15.00
N GLY A 169 13.54 11.68 13.83
CA GLY A 169 14.94 11.85 13.40
C GLY A 169 15.62 10.56 12.94
N ASP A 170 14.87 9.46 12.75
CA ASP A 170 15.42 8.15 12.34
C ASP A 170 15.60 8.06 10.82
N THR A 171 16.60 8.77 10.34
CA THR A 171 16.97 8.80 8.91
C THR A 171 17.51 7.46 8.41
N LEU A 172 18.09 6.65 9.30
CA LEU A 172 18.61 5.31 8.96
C LEU A 172 17.47 4.34 8.67
N ALA A 173 16.42 4.31 9.50
CA ALA A 173 15.25 3.47 9.25
C ALA A 173 14.54 3.87 7.96
N ILE A 174 14.41 5.17 7.65
CA ILE A 174 13.88 5.65 6.36
C ILE A 174 14.71 5.09 5.21
N ARG A 175 16.04 5.10 5.33
CA ARG A 175 16.94 4.57 4.31
C ARG A 175 16.78 3.06 4.13
N HIS A 176 16.78 2.29 5.21
CA HIS A 176 16.59 0.84 5.19
C HIS A 176 15.27 0.44 4.54
N MET A 177 14.17 1.12 4.88
CA MET A 177 12.87 0.87 4.24
C MET A 177 12.92 1.18 2.74
N THR A 178 13.53 2.31 2.33
CA THR A 178 13.68 2.65 0.90
C THR A 178 14.54 1.62 0.17
N ASP A 179 15.65 1.16 0.77
CA ASP A 179 16.54 0.14 0.20
C ASP A 179 15.83 -1.22 0.08
N ASN A 180 14.93 -1.60 1.01
CA ASN A 180 14.10 -2.81 0.90
C ASN A 180 13.13 -2.73 -0.29
N PHE A 181 12.49 -1.59 -0.53
CA PHE A 181 11.64 -1.42 -1.71
C PHE A 181 12.46 -1.44 -3.02
N ALA A 182 13.64 -0.83 -3.02
CA ALA A 182 14.56 -0.91 -4.15
C ALA A 182 14.97 -2.37 -4.43
N PHE A 183 15.26 -3.16 -3.39
CA PHE A 183 15.55 -4.58 -3.51
C PHE A 183 14.37 -5.37 -4.11
N LEU A 184 13.14 -5.12 -3.67
CA LEU A 184 11.95 -5.77 -4.24
C LEU A 184 11.77 -5.42 -5.73
N ILE A 185 11.97 -4.15 -6.10
CA ILE A 185 11.91 -3.72 -7.51
C ILE A 185 13.02 -4.38 -8.32
N ASP A 186 14.25 -4.49 -7.79
CA ASP A 186 15.35 -5.15 -8.50
C ASP A 186 15.10 -6.64 -8.71
N SER A 187 14.50 -7.30 -7.72
CA SER A 187 14.26 -8.74 -7.73
C SER A 187 13.01 -9.15 -8.53
N LEU A 188 11.93 -8.36 -8.45
CA LEU A 188 10.60 -8.71 -9.00
C LEU A 188 10.18 -7.82 -10.17
N GLY A 189 10.86 -6.69 -10.40
CA GLY A 189 10.48 -5.66 -11.38
C GLY A 189 9.49 -4.62 -10.86
N PHE A 190 8.90 -4.82 -9.69
CA PHE A 190 7.91 -3.94 -9.05
C PHE A 190 7.87 -4.17 -7.54
N VAL A 191 7.13 -3.33 -6.81
CA VAL A 191 6.83 -3.56 -5.41
C VAL A 191 5.52 -4.34 -5.28
N PRO A 192 5.51 -5.56 -4.70
CA PRO A 192 4.28 -6.29 -4.44
C PRO A 192 3.45 -5.60 -3.35
N ASN A 193 2.16 -5.93 -3.24
CA ASN A 193 1.23 -5.43 -2.22
C ASN A 193 1.84 -5.48 -0.79
N GLY A 194 2.54 -6.56 -0.49
CA GLY A 194 3.40 -6.80 0.68
C GLY A 194 4.42 -7.87 0.36
N ASN A 195 5.45 -8.06 1.19
CA ASN A 195 6.52 -9.02 0.92
C ASN A 195 6.11 -10.48 1.20
N ARG A 196 5.05 -10.94 0.50
CA ARG A 196 4.57 -12.32 0.49
C ARG A 196 4.40 -12.86 -0.94
N THR A 197 4.65 -14.14 -1.16
CA THR A 197 4.57 -14.75 -2.49
C THR A 197 3.16 -14.71 -3.10
N TYR A 198 2.12 -14.70 -2.29
CA TYR A 198 0.73 -14.57 -2.77
C TYR A 198 0.34 -13.14 -3.16
N TYR A 199 1.22 -12.16 -2.96
CA TYR A 199 1.04 -10.78 -3.40
C TYR A 199 1.77 -10.42 -4.70
N VAL A 200 2.58 -11.34 -5.27
CA VAL A 200 3.43 -11.02 -6.44
C VAL A 200 2.68 -10.89 -7.77
N SER A 201 1.38 -11.04 -7.80
CA SER A 201 0.54 -10.79 -9.00
C SER A 201 0.01 -9.35 -9.08
N ARG A 202 0.15 -8.56 -8.00
CA ARG A 202 -0.31 -7.18 -7.91
C ARG A 202 0.61 -6.32 -7.05
N SER A 203 0.55 -5.01 -7.27
CA SER A 203 1.24 -4.00 -6.47
C SER A 203 0.31 -3.38 -5.40
N GLN A 204 0.64 -2.19 -4.96
CA GLN A 204 -0.19 -1.19 -4.28
C GLN A 204 0.09 0.19 -4.91
N PRO A 205 -0.58 1.29 -4.47
CA PRO A 205 -0.32 2.62 -5.02
C PRO A 205 1.17 2.97 -5.04
N PRO A 206 1.70 3.52 -6.17
CA PRO A 206 3.15 3.70 -6.38
C PRO A 206 3.74 4.86 -5.56
N PHE A 207 4.00 4.60 -4.30
CA PHE A 207 4.58 5.56 -3.35
C PHE A 207 6.12 5.57 -3.31
N PHE A 208 6.81 4.71 -4.03
CA PHE A 208 8.28 4.65 -3.98
C PHE A 208 8.94 5.96 -4.39
N SER A 209 8.41 6.66 -5.39
CA SER A 209 8.91 7.98 -5.76
C SER A 209 8.82 9.01 -4.61
N LEU A 210 7.75 8.95 -3.80
CA LEU A 210 7.60 9.80 -2.59
C LEU A 210 8.56 9.39 -1.48
N MET A 211 8.83 8.08 -1.29
CA MET A 211 9.82 7.58 -0.33
C MET A 211 11.23 8.04 -0.70
N VAL A 212 11.59 7.96 -1.98
CA VAL A 212 12.88 8.45 -2.49
C VAL A 212 12.98 9.97 -2.32
N GLN A 213 11.91 10.73 -2.60
CA GLN A 213 11.88 12.19 -2.36
C GLN A 213 12.03 12.52 -0.87
N LEU A 214 11.37 11.77 0.02
CA LEU A 214 11.50 11.94 1.47
C LEU A 214 12.94 11.68 1.91
N ALA A 215 13.55 10.57 1.50
CA ALA A 215 14.95 10.27 1.80
C ALA A 215 15.90 11.34 1.24
N ALA A 216 15.68 11.80 0.01
CA ALA A 216 16.47 12.86 -0.62
C ALA A 216 16.34 14.20 0.09
N SER A 217 15.18 14.54 0.63
CA SER A 217 14.98 15.78 1.40
C SER A 217 15.80 15.82 2.71
N LEU A 218 16.19 14.65 3.22
CA LEU A 218 16.96 14.49 4.47
C LEU A 218 18.45 14.27 4.24
N GLN A 219 18.83 13.61 3.13
CA GLN A 219 20.19 13.13 2.89
C GLN A 219 20.80 13.65 1.58
N GLY A 220 20.08 14.46 0.83
CA GLY A 220 20.55 15.11 -0.40
C GLY A 220 20.04 14.49 -1.71
N ASP A 221 19.97 15.30 -2.74
CA ASP A 221 19.41 14.99 -4.07
C ASP A 221 20.13 13.87 -4.83
N SER A 222 21.35 13.47 -4.42
CA SER A 222 22.07 12.33 -4.97
C SER A 222 21.29 11.01 -4.87
N LEU A 223 20.38 10.91 -3.89
CA LEU A 223 19.50 9.74 -3.74
C LEU A 223 18.51 9.60 -4.89
N LEU A 224 18.04 10.70 -5.48
CA LEU A 224 17.20 10.64 -6.68
C LEU A 224 17.93 9.94 -7.84
N VAL A 225 19.24 10.19 -7.98
CA VAL A 225 20.07 9.54 -9.01
C VAL A 225 20.38 8.09 -8.62
N ARG A 226 20.63 7.83 -7.35
CA ARG A 226 20.89 6.47 -6.85
C ARG A 226 19.76 5.49 -7.13
N TYR A 227 18.50 5.90 -6.88
CA TYR A 227 17.31 5.05 -7.08
C TYR A 227 16.68 5.19 -8.46
N LEU A 228 17.33 5.89 -9.38
CA LEU A 228 16.82 6.10 -10.75
C LEU A 228 16.52 4.79 -11.51
N PRO A 229 17.37 3.72 -11.45
CA PRO A 229 17.05 2.46 -12.09
C PRO A 229 15.76 1.82 -11.56
N GLN A 230 15.52 1.87 -10.26
CA GLN A 230 14.34 1.29 -9.63
C GLN A 230 13.08 2.11 -9.95
N LEU A 231 13.17 3.45 -9.95
CA LEU A 231 12.08 4.32 -10.39
C LEU A 231 11.68 4.06 -11.84
N GLU A 232 12.65 3.82 -12.76
CA GLU A 232 12.36 3.45 -14.15
C GLU A 232 11.70 2.06 -14.26
N LYS A 233 12.18 1.06 -13.49
CA LYS A 233 11.58 -0.28 -13.47
C LYS A 233 10.13 -0.24 -12.97
N GLU A 234 9.86 0.49 -11.88
CA GLU A 234 8.49 0.66 -11.39
C GLU A 234 7.60 1.34 -12.42
N TYR A 235 8.09 2.40 -13.08
CA TYR A 235 7.36 3.03 -14.17
C TYR A 235 7.06 2.05 -15.31
N GLN A 236 8.01 1.21 -15.70
CA GLN A 236 7.81 0.19 -16.73
C GLN A 236 6.72 -0.81 -16.35
N PHE A 237 6.68 -1.26 -15.07
CA PHE A 237 5.62 -2.14 -14.57
C PHE A 237 4.22 -1.50 -14.74
N TRP A 238 4.07 -0.23 -14.38
CA TRP A 238 2.79 0.46 -14.52
C TRP A 238 2.41 0.74 -15.98
N MET A 239 3.37 0.79 -16.89
CA MET A 239 3.16 1.05 -18.31
C MET A 239 3.21 -0.22 -19.17
N ASP A 240 3.37 -1.41 -18.55
CA ASP A 240 3.46 -2.68 -19.25
C ASP A 240 2.18 -2.95 -20.08
N GLY A 241 2.38 -3.28 -21.35
CA GLY A 241 1.31 -3.51 -22.33
C GLY A 241 0.82 -2.25 -23.05
N GLN A 242 1.45 -1.09 -22.84
CA GLN A 242 1.09 0.14 -23.55
C GLN A 242 1.19 -0.02 -25.08
N GLU A 243 2.14 -0.81 -25.55
CA GLU A 243 2.36 -1.09 -26.99
C GLU A 243 1.22 -1.91 -27.63
N LYS A 244 0.39 -2.56 -26.81
CA LYS A 244 -0.78 -3.35 -27.26
C LYS A 244 -2.05 -2.52 -27.39
N LEU A 245 -2.01 -1.27 -26.92
CA LEU A 245 -3.18 -0.39 -26.97
C LEU A 245 -3.46 0.08 -28.41
N ALA A 246 -4.70 -0.10 -28.83
CA ALA A 246 -5.23 0.33 -30.12
C ALA A 246 -6.68 0.82 -29.95
N PRO A 247 -7.29 1.50 -30.91
CA PRO A 247 -8.70 1.87 -30.82
C PRO A 247 -9.64 0.70 -30.50
N GLN A 248 -9.32 -0.50 -31.00
CA GLN A 248 -10.05 -1.74 -30.77
C GLN A 248 -9.67 -2.44 -29.45
N ILE A 249 -8.52 -2.09 -28.88
CA ILE A 249 -8.00 -2.60 -27.60
C ILE A 249 -7.72 -1.38 -26.70
N PRO A 250 -8.78 -0.74 -26.15
CA PRO A 250 -8.61 0.51 -25.40
C PRO A 250 -7.99 0.31 -24.02
N ALA A 251 -7.91 -0.92 -23.52
CA ALA A 251 -7.30 -1.22 -22.23
C ALA A 251 -6.55 -2.56 -22.26
N HIS A 252 -5.35 -2.58 -21.68
CA HIS A 252 -4.57 -3.80 -21.52
C HIS A 252 -3.83 -3.75 -20.18
N ARG A 253 -4.00 -4.79 -19.34
CA ARG A 253 -3.44 -4.79 -17.98
C ARG A 253 -3.72 -3.45 -17.27
N ARG A 254 -2.68 -2.76 -16.81
CA ARG A 254 -2.76 -1.50 -16.05
C ARG A 254 -2.92 -0.23 -16.89
N VAL A 255 -2.89 -0.33 -18.22
CA VAL A 255 -2.92 0.84 -19.10
C VAL A 255 -4.24 0.97 -19.86
N ILE A 256 -4.68 2.21 -20.04
CA ILE A 256 -5.92 2.58 -20.73
C ILE A 256 -5.59 3.68 -21.74
N ARG A 257 -6.05 3.49 -22.98
CA ARG A 257 -6.05 4.50 -24.04
C ARG A 257 -7.35 5.28 -23.98
N MET A 258 -7.25 6.55 -23.63
CA MET A 258 -8.38 7.45 -23.56
C MET A 258 -8.90 7.79 -24.97
N PRO A 259 -10.15 8.31 -25.09
CA PRO A 259 -10.75 8.62 -26.41
C PRO A 259 -9.91 9.57 -27.29
N ASP A 260 -9.13 10.45 -26.69
CA ASP A 260 -8.23 11.38 -27.40
C ASP A 260 -6.80 10.82 -27.60
N GLY A 261 -6.58 9.55 -27.31
CA GLY A 261 -5.31 8.87 -27.50
C GLY A 261 -4.31 8.98 -26.35
N ARG A 262 -4.57 9.82 -25.33
CA ARG A 262 -3.74 9.87 -24.12
C ARG A 262 -3.82 8.57 -23.34
N ILE A 263 -2.79 8.31 -22.55
CA ILE A 263 -2.71 7.11 -21.71
C ILE A 263 -3.00 7.48 -20.27
N MET A 264 -3.87 6.71 -19.63
CA MET A 264 -4.09 6.66 -18.19
C MET A 264 -3.88 5.24 -17.67
N ASN A 265 -3.89 5.08 -16.37
CA ASN A 265 -3.71 3.78 -15.72
C ASN A 265 -4.95 3.40 -14.90
N ARG A 266 -5.07 2.08 -14.65
CA ARG A 266 -6.05 1.46 -13.76
C ARG A 266 -5.36 0.47 -12.84
N TYR A 267 -6.01 0.11 -11.74
CA TYR A 267 -5.59 -1.02 -10.93
C TYR A 267 -5.92 -2.34 -11.62
N TRP A 268 -5.05 -3.34 -11.43
CA TRP A 268 -5.13 -4.62 -12.10
C TRP A 268 -4.40 -5.70 -11.31
N ASP A 269 -4.85 -6.94 -11.39
CA ASP A 269 -4.09 -8.11 -10.95
C ASP A 269 -3.97 -9.08 -12.14
N ASP A 270 -2.80 -9.69 -12.31
CA ASP A 270 -2.57 -10.62 -13.40
C ASP A 270 -3.31 -11.95 -13.22
N LEU A 271 -3.71 -12.28 -11.99
CA LEU A 271 -4.53 -13.44 -11.67
C LEU A 271 -6.03 -13.11 -11.66
N ALA A 272 -6.85 -14.14 -11.94
CA ALA A 272 -8.31 -14.09 -11.91
C ALA A 272 -8.88 -15.28 -11.11
N THR A 273 -8.20 -15.57 -9.99
CA THR A 273 -8.54 -16.63 -9.04
C THR A 273 -8.84 -16.01 -7.67
N PRO A 274 -9.49 -16.70 -6.73
CA PRO A 274 -9.66 -16.19 -5.37
C PRO A 274 -8.32 -15.80 -4.73
N ARG A 275 -8.29 -14.74 -3.92
CA ARG A 275 -7.10 -14.34 -3.16
C ARG A 275 -6.76 -15.42 -2.11
N PRO A 276 -5.52 -15.87 -1.97
CA PRO A 276 -5.16 -16.86 -0.94
C PRO A 276 -5.49 -16.39 0.49
N GLU A 277 -5.33 -15.12 0.77
CA GLU A 277 -5.55 -14.51 2.09
C GLU A 277 -7.03 -14.20 2.41
N SER A 278 -7.93 -14.30 1.43
CA SER A 278 -9.38 -14.08 1.55
C SER A 278 -10.16 -15.08 0.66
N TYR A 279 -9.75 -16.34 0.69
CA TYR A 279 -10.19 -17.34 -0.30
C TYR A 279 -11.70 -17.64 -0.23
N ARG A 280 -12.24 -17.82 0.99
CA ARG A 280 -13.68 -18.08 1.19
C ARG A 280 -14.52 -16.87 0.84
N GLU A 281 -14.09 -15.71 1.28
CA GLU A 281 -14.75 -14.42 1.10
C GLU A 281 -14.89 -14.10 -0.40
N ASP A 282 -13.84 -14.36 -1.18
CA ASP A 282 -13.86 -14.18 -2.64
C ASP A 282 -14.81 -15.17 -3.34
N LEU A 283 -14.79 -16.44 -2.94
CA LEU A 283 -15.73 -17.45 -3.46
C LEU A 283 -17.18 -17.08 -3.18
N GLU A 284 -17.48 -16.59 -1.98
CA GLU A 284 -18.83 -16.16 -1.60
C GLU A 284 -19.27 -14.96 -2.43
N THR A 285 -18.40 -13.95 -2.58
CA THR A 285 -18.68 -12.77 -3.40
C THR A 285 -18.96 -13.16 -4.85
N ALA A 286 -18.16 -14.06 -5.43
CA ALA A 286 -18.36 -14.51 -6.80
C ALA A 286 -19.65 -15.32 -7.00
N ARG A 287 -20.05 -16.14 -6.02
CA ARG A 287 -21.32 -16.90 -6.06
C ARG A 287 -22.54 -16.00 -6.06
N ASN A 288 -22.45 -14.86 -5.38
CA ASN A 288 -23.53 -13.88 -5.30
C ASN A 288 -23.59 -12.95 -6.51
N SER A 289 -22.62 -13.01 -7.43
CA SER A 289 -22.55 -12.18 -8.63
C SER A 289 -23.17 -12.88 -9.83
N ASN A 290 -23.82 -12.09 -10.71
CA ASN A 290 -24.30 -12.55 -12.02
C ASN A 290 -23.20 -12.52 -13.11
N ARG A 291 -21.97 -12.15 -12.74
CA ARG A 291 -20.83 -12.04 -13.65
C ARG A 291 -19.96 -13.31 -13.60
N PRO A 292 -19.17 -13.59 -14.66
CA PRO A 292 -18.16 -14.65 -14.60
C PRO A 292 -17.24 -14.50 -13.38
N ALA A 293 -17.07 -15.57 -12.59
CA ALA A 293 -16.30 -15.57 -11.35
C ALA A 293 -14.87 -15.00 -11.53
N ALA A 294 -14.20 -15.35 -12.65
CA ALA A 294 -12.87 -14.83 -12.98
C ALA A 294 -12.82 -13.30 -13.11
N GLN A 295 -13.90 -12.66 -13.59
CA GLN A 295 -13.97 -11.19 -13.63
C GLN A 295 -14.13 -10.61 -12.24
N VAL A 296 -14.99 -11.21 -11.41
CA VAL A 296 -15.19 -10.77 -10.02
C VAL A 296 -13.89 -10.89 -9.23
N PHE A 297 -13.21 -12.04 -9.31
CA PHE A 297 -11.91 -12.22 -8.64
C PHE A 297 -10.88 -11.19 -9.07
N ARG A 298 -10.78 -10.89 -10.36
CA ARG A 298 -9.83 -9.86 -10.85
C ARG A 298 -10.18 -8.48 -10.33
N ASP A 299 -11.46 -8.12 -10.28
CA ASP A 299 -11.89 -6.83 -9.74
C ASP A 299 -11.63 -6.72 -8.24
N LEU A 300 -11.87 -7.79 -7.45
CA LEU A 300 -11.49 -7.85 -6.02
C LEU A 300 -9.97 -7.68 -5.82
N ARG A 301 -9.17 -8.42 -6.60
CA ARG A 301 -7.71 -8.32 -6.56
C ARG A 301 -7.20 -6.93 -6.97
N ALA A 302 -7.80 -6.33 -8.00
CA ALA A 302 -7.48 -4.97 -8.43
C ALA A 302 -7.84 -3.91 -7.37
N ALA A 303 -8.93 -4.11 -6.64
CA ALA A 303 -9.27 -3.25 -5.50
C ALA A 303 -8.24 -3.37 -4.37
N CYS A 304 -7.69 -4.58 -4.13
CA CYS A 304 -6.57 -4.75 -3.19
C CYS A 304 -5.28 -4.06 -3.68
N GLU A 305 -5.02 -4.02 -5.00
CA GLU A 305 -3.90 -3.23 -5.56
C GLU A 305 -4.09 -1.73 -5.30
N SER A 306 -5.33 -1.24 -5.20
CA SER A 306 -5.60 0.16 -4.85
C SER A 306 -5.35 0.51 -3.39
N GLY A 307 -5.26 -0.49 -2.51
CA GLY A 307 -5.24 -0.31 -1.06
C GLY A 307 -6.60 0.03 -0.45
N TRP A 308 -7.69 0.13 -1.25
CA TRP A 308 -9.05 0.45 -0.80
C TRP A 308 -9.97 -0.78 -0.87
N ASP A 309 -9.65 -1.80 -0.11
CA ASP A 309 -10.35 -3.08 -0.03
C ASP A 309 -11.27 -3.15 1.21
N PHE A 310 -12.58 -2.80 1.10
CA PHE A 310 -13.26 -2.33 -0.11
C PHE A 310 -14.00 -1.02 0.14
N SER A 311 -14.57 -0.47 -0.92
CA SER A 311 -15.29 0.81 -0.92
C SER A 311 -16.38 0.81 -1.98
N SER A 312 -17.44 1.57 -1.76
CA SER A 312 -18.45 1.93 -2.76
C SER A 312 -17.85 2.52 -4.05
N ARG A 313 -16.65 3.07 -3.95
CA ARG A 313 -15.86 3.59 -5.06
C ARG A 313 -15.79 2.63 -6.24
N TRP A 314 -15.72 1.33 -5.95
CA TRP A 314 -15.52 0.26 -6.93
C TRP A 314 -16.81 -0.42 -7.37
N LEU A 315 -17.97 -0.11 -6.77
CA LEU A 315 -19.21 -0.84 -6.93
C LEU A 315 -20.11 -0.21 -8.00
N ALA A 316 -20.71 -1.03 -8.86
CA ALA A 316 -21.61 -0.54 -9.92
C ALA A 316 -22.94 -0.01 -9.34
N ASP A 317 -23.46 -0.64 -8.29
CA ASP A 317 -24.69 -0.23 -7.59
C ASP A 317 -24.42 0.60 -6.32
N SER A 318 -23.15 0.94 -6.06
CA SER A 318 -22.64 1.69 -4.89
C SER A 318 -22.95 1.08 -3.51
N SER A 319 -23.40 -0.17 -3.43
CA SER A 319 -23.73 -0.83 -2.15
C SER A 319 -23.26 -2.26 -2.02
N SER A 320 -23.30 -3.05 -3.09
CA SER A 320 -23.11 -4.51 -3.05
C SER A 320 -21.76 -4.94 -3.61
N LEU A 321 -20.92 -5.57 -2.78
CA LEU A 321 -19.55 -5.98 -3.16
C LEU A 321 -19.50 -6.87 -4.40
N HIS A 322 -20.50 -7.72 -4.61
CA HIS A 322 -20.57 -8.59 -5.79
C HIS A 322 -20.74 -7.83 -7.13
N THR A 323 -21.01 -6.52 -7.09
CA THR A 323 -21.08 -5.64 -8.27
C THR A 323 -19.76 -4.93 -8.58
N ILE A 324 -18.68 -5.29 -7.90
CA ILE A 324 -17.34 -4.68 -8.02
C ILE A 324 -16.85 -4.64 -9.46
N GLN A 325 -16.33 -3.48 -9.90
CA GLN A 325 -15.87 -3.21 -11.27
C GLN A 325 -14.58 -2.40 -11.32
N THR A 326 -13.67 -2.63 -10.39
CA THR A 326 -12.45 -1.85 -10.20
C THR A 326 -11.65 -1.70 -11.50
N THR A 327 -11.56 -2.77 -12.28
CA THR A 327 -10.80 -2.77 -13.54
C THR A 327 -11.43 -1.90 -14.65
N GLN A 328 -12.65 -1.40 -14.46
CA GLN A 328 -13.31 -0.49 -15.40
C GLN A 328 -13.00 0.99 -15.14
N LEU A 329 -12.33 1.30 -14.03
CA LEU A 329 -12.07 2.67 -13.62
C LEU A 329 -10.63 3.08 -13.91
N ALA A 330 -10.45 4.34 -14.35
CA ALA A 330 -9.18 5.06 -14.32
C ALA A 330 -9.17 5.93 -13.03
N PRO A 331 -8.51 5.47 -11.95
CA PRO A 331 -8.54 6.15 -10.66
C PRO A 331 -7.73 7.44 -10.68
N VAL A 332 -8.27 8.49 -10.07
CA VAL A 332 -7.64 9.81 -10.04
C VAL A 332 -6.35 9.80 -9.21
N ASP A 333 -6.34 9.11 -8.08
CA ASP A 333 -5.18 8.98 -7.19
C ASP A 333 -4.01 8.25 -7.84
N LEU A 334 -4.25 7.08 -8.46
CA LEU A 334 -3.22 6.35 -9.20
C LEU A 334 -2.57 7.21 -10.28
N ASN A 335 -3.40 7.93 -11.06
CA ASN A 335 -2.89 8.76 -12.14
C ASN A 335 -2.17 10.01 -11.63
N ALA A 336 -2.54 10.55 -10.47
CA ALA A 336 -1.79 11.61 -9.80
C ALA A 336 -0.44 11.10 -9.24
N LEU A 337 -0.39 9.90 -8.67
CA LEU A 337 0.85 9.26 -8.22
C LEU A 337 1.82 8.99 -9.37
N LEU A 338 1.31 8.50 -10.50
CA LEU A 338 2.14 8.25 -11.69
C LEU A 338 2.65 9.56 -12.32
N TRP A 339 1.87 10.64 -12.25
CA TRP A 339 2.37 11.97 -12.61
C TRP A 339 3.55 12.38 -11.72
N ASN A 340 3.47 12.12 -10.42
CA ASN A 340 4.58 12.38 -9.51
C ASN A 340 5.82 11.53 -9.84
N LEU A 341 5.63 10.25 -10.15
CA LEU A 341 6.72 9.36 -10.58
C LEU A 341 7.38 9.88 -11.86
N GLU A 342 6.60 10.31 -12.86
CA GLU A 342 7.11 10.89 -14.10
C GLU A 342 7.91 12.18 -13.86
N ASN A 343 7.44 13.08 -12.98
CA ASN A 343 8.19 14.27 -12.61
C ASN A 343 9.45 13.95 -11.81
N THR A 344 9.40 12.96 -10.92
CA THR A 344 10.58 12.48 -10.17
C THR A 344 11.63 11.94 -11.11
N LEU A 345 11.25 11.13 -12.09
CA LEU A 345 12.13 10.63 -13.14
C LEU A 345 12.71 11.76 -13.98
N SER A 346 11.89 12.76 -14.36
CA SER A 346 12.38 13.95 -15.08
C SER A 346 13.47 14.69 -14.29
N ARG A 347 13.24 14.91 -12.98
CA ARG A 347 14.22 15.57 -12.09
C ARG A 347 15.48 14.72 -11.91
N ALA A 348 15.35 13.42 -11.64
CA ALA A 348 16.47 12.51 -11.46
C ALA A 348 17.35 12.43 -12.70
N TRP A 349 16.76 12.36 -13.91
CA TRP A 349 17.51 12.39 -15.17
C TRP A 349 18.17 13.73 -15.45
N ALA A 350 17.56 14.85 -15.03
CA ALA A 350 18.22 16.17 -15.13
C ALA A 350 19.47 16.23 -14.24
N LEU A 351 19.38 15.72 -12.99
CA LEU A 351 20.53 15.61 -12.08
C LEU A 351 21.63 14.68 -12.63
N ALA A 352 21.23 13.58 -13.29
CA ALA A 352 22.15 12.67 -14.01
C ALA A 352 22.67 13.26 -15.34
N LYS A 353 22.38 14.53 -15.65
CA LYS A 353 22.81 15.27 -16.86
C LYS A 353 22.30 14.65 -18.19
N ARG A 354 21.24 13.87 -18.15
CA ARG A 354 20.59 13.26 -19.33
C ARG A 354 19.34 14.06 -19.72
N ARG A 355 19.56 15.19 -20.41
CA ARG A 355 18.51 16.14 -20.81
C ARG A 355 17.46 15.54 -21.75
N ASP A 356 17.84 14.60 -22.60
CA ASP A 356 16.96 13.86 -23.51
C ASP A 356 15.89 13.09 -22.72
N LYS A 357 16.31 12.26 -21.77
CA LYS A 357 15.42 11.49 -20.89
C LYS A 357 14.59 12.39 -19.96
N SER A 358 15.20 13.42 -19.37
CA SER A 358 14.48 14.40 -18.57
C SER A 358 13.30 15.01 -19.33
N ARG A 359 13.52 15.49 -20.57
CA ARG A 359 12.46 16.04 -21.44
C ARG A 359 11.39 15.03 -21.77
N LYS A 360 11.76 13.76 -22.05
CA LYS A 360 10.81 12.67 -22.28
C LYS A 360 9.83 12.52 -21.11
N TYR A 361 10.34 12.35 -19.87
CA TYR A 361 9.47 12.16 -18.71
C TYR A 361 8.67 13.43 -18.36
N LYS A 362 9.23 14.61 -18.61
CA LYS A 362 8.48 15.89 -18.46
C LYS A 362 7.26 15.94 -19.39
N ALA A 363 7.42 15.53 -20.64
CA ALA A 363 6.32 15.48 -21.61
C ALA A 363 5.26 14.45 -21.24
N LEU A 364 5.66 13.29 -20.72
CA LEU A 364 4.75 12.27 -20.20
C LEU A 364 3.90 12.81 -19.05
N ALA A 365 4.53 13.45 -18.05
CA ALA A 365 3.83 14.10 -16.95
C ALA A 365 2.84 15.16 -17.42
N GLN A 366 3.21 16.01 -18.38
CA GLN A 366 2.31 17.01 -18.96
C GLN A 366 1.09 16.37 -19.64
N ASN A 367 1.29 15.29 -20.43
CA ASN A 367 0.20 14.57 -21.07
C ASN A 367 -0.75 13.94 -20.03
N ARG A 368 -0.22 13.38 -18.95
CA ARG A 368 -1.02 12.80 -17.85
C ARG A 368 -1.81 13.87 -17.12
N GLN A 369 -1.22 15.03 -16.85
CA GLN A 369 -1.92 16.17 -16.26
C GLN A 369 -3.11 16.62 -17.11
N LEU A 370 -2.91 16.75 -18.42
CA LEU A 370 -3.98 17.08 -19.37
C LEU A 370 -5.09 16.02 -19.38
N ALA A 371 -4.72 14.73 -19.27
CA ALA A 371 -5.70 13.64 -19.18
C ALA A 371 -6.50 13.72 -17.87
N LEU A 372 -5.83 13.90 -16.72
CA LEU A 372 -6.46 14.05 -15.42
C LEU A 372 -7.45 15.22 -15.41
N THR A 373 -7.04 16.39 -15.88
CA THR A 373 -7.91 17.56 -15.94
C THR A 373 -9.12 17.32 -16.85
N LYS A 374 -8.93 16.67 -18.00
CA LYS A 374 -10.01 16.44 -18.98
C LYS A 374 -11.02 15.40 -18.50
N TYR A 375 -10.53 14.28 -17.96
CA TYR A 375 -11.36 13.11 -17.69
C TYR A 375 -11.82 13.01 -16.25
N CYS A 376 -11.00 13.47 -15.30
CA CYS A 376 -11.31 13.33 -13.88
C CYS A 376 -11.92 14.58 -13.24
N TRP A 377 -11.65 15.80 -13.76
CA TRP A 377 -12.26 17.00 -13.23
C TRP A 377 -13.74 17.11 -13.63
N ASP A 378 -14.61 17.24 -12.65
CA ASP A 378 -16.03 17.48 -12.86
C ASP A 378 -16.42 18.89 -12.42
N PRO A 379 -16.75 19.79 -13.38
CA PRO A 379 -17.10 21.18 -13.05
C PRO A 379 -18.48 21.32 -12.37
N GLU A 380 -19.38 20.33 -12.52
CA GLU A 380 -20.71 20.38 -11.90
C GLU A 380 -20.64 20.12 -10.40
N THR A 381 -19.88 19.11 -9.98
CA THR A 381 -19.64 18.80 -8.57
C THR A 381 -18.51 19.63 -7.95
N GLY A 382 -17.66 20.26 -8.77
CA GLY A 382 -16.46 20.97 -8.30
C GLY A 382 -15.42 20.03 -7.69
N PHE A 383 -15.34 18.78 -8.16
CA PHE A 383 -14.50 17.74 -7.55
C PHE A 383 -13.78 16.89 -8.59
N PHE A 384 -12.67 16.21 -8.18
CA PHE A 384 -11.99 15.23 -9.01
C PHE A 384 -12.56 13.84 -8.75
N LEU A 385 -12.99 13.16 -9.82
CA LEU A 385 -13.65 11.87 -9.79
C LEU A 385 -12.86 10.84 -10.60
N ASP A 386 -13.05 9.55 -10.30
CA ASP A 386 -12.58 8.48 -11.16
C ASP A 386 -13.33 8.49 -12.50
N TYR A 387 -12.70 7.96 -13.55
CA TYR A 387 -13.32 7.90 -14.85
C TYR A 387 -13.59 6.44 -15.28
N HIS A 388 -14.83 6.12 -15.60
CA HIS A 388 -15.22 4.80 -16.11
C HIS A 388 -14.92 4.72 -17.62
N HIS A 389 -13.84 4.00 -17.97
CA HIS A 389 -13.36 4.01 -19.35
C HIS A 389 -14.28 3.27 -20.32
N GLY A 390 -14.97 2.21 -19.88
CA GLY A 390 -15.95 1.47 -20.68
C GLY A 390 -17.17 2.34 -21.04
N ASP A 391 -17.77 2.98 -20.04
CA ASP A 391 -18.95 3.85 -20.21
C ASP A 391 -18.60 5.26 -20.70
N ARG A 392 -17.32 5.61 -20.73
CA ARG A 392 -16.80 6.93 -21.11
C ARG A 392 -17.41 8.09 -20.30
N LYS A 393 -17.61 7.88 -19.00
CA LYS A 393 -18.19 8.87 -18.08
C LYS A 393 -17.41 8.92 -16.76
N ARG A 394 -17.54 10.00 -16.02
CA ARG A 394 -17.01 10.10 -14.65
C ARG A 394 -17.86 9.24 -13.72
N SER A 395 -17.20 8.70 -12.68
CA SER A 395 -17.90 8.10 -11.54
C SER A 395 -18.77 9.15 -10.86
N LYS A 396 -19.85 8.71 -10.20
CA LYS A 396 -20.69 9.57 -9.37
C LYS A 396 -20.31 9.53 -7.90
N ILE A 397 -19.36 8.67 -7.52
CA ILE A 397 -18.96 8.46 -6.14
C ILE A 397 -17.85 9.44 -5.77
N LEU A 398 -18.16 10.35 -4.85
CA LEU A 398 -17.18 11.29 -4.31
C LEU A 398 -16.38 10.59 -3.21
N THR A 399 -15.05 10.63 -3.35
CA THR A 399 -14.12 10.02 -2.41
C THR A 399 -12.89 10.91 -2.19
N LEU A 400 -12.19 10.74 -1.09
CA LEU A 400 -10.92 11.45 -0.82
C LEU A 400 -9.79 11.15 -1.82
N ALA A 401 -9.97 10.23 -2.76
CA ALA A 401 -9.05 10.11 -3.90
C ALA A 401 -8.95 11.42 -4.71
N GLY A 402 -10.03 12.23 -4.71
CA GLY A 402 -10.08 13.54 -5.36
C GLY A 402 -9.16 14.61 -4.77
N VAL A 403 -8.53 14.38 -3.61
CA VAL A 403 -7.55 15.31 -3.02
C VAL A 403 -6.13 15.13 -3.55
N PHE A 404 -5.83 14.00 -4.19
CA PHE A 404 -4.48 13.72 -4.70
C PHE A 404 -3.99 14.75 -5.72
N PRO A 405 -4.82 15.27 -6.65
CA PRO A 405 -4.40 16.37 -7.52
C PRO A 405 -3.98 17.64 -6.76
N LEU A 406 -4.58 17.93 -5.60
CA LEU A 406 -4.18 19.06 -4.75
C LEU A 406 -2.83 18.79 -4.07
N TYR A 407 -2.64 17.57 -3.55
CA TYR A 407 -1.39 17.18 -2.92
C TYR A 407 -0.18 17.36 -3.86
N PHE A 408 -0.33 17.02 -5.12
CA PHE A 408 0.73 17.11 -6.13
C PHE A 408 0.80 18.46 -6.87
N GLY A 409 -0.06 19.43 -6.57
CA GLY A 409 -0.07 20.72 -7.28
C GLY A 409 -0.59 20.62 -8.72
N LEU A 410 -1.43 19.63 -9.04
CA LEU A 410 -1.99 19.37 -10.36
C LEU A 410 -3.24 20.23 -10.67
N ALA A 411 -3.98 20.62 -9.65
CA ALA A 411 -5.20 21.40 -9.80
C ALA A 411 -4.89 22.89 -10.12
N SER A 412 -5.84 23.58 -10.74
CA SER A 412 -5.82 25.06 -10.75
C SER A 412 -6.22 25.62 -9.37
N ARG A 413 -6.01 26.91 -9.13
CA ARG A 413 -6.45 27.55 -7.88
C ARG A 413 -7.97 27.49 -7.72
N GLU A 414 -8.70 27.67 -8.81
CA GLU A 414 -10.17 27.60 -8.86
C GLU A 414 -10.65 26.19 -8.57
N GLN A 415 -10.02 25.16 -9.16
CA GLN A 415 -10.31 23.77 -8.88
C GLN A 415 -10.05 23.43 -7.41
N ALA A 416 -8.91 23.85 -6.86
CA ALA A 416 -8.59 23.60 -5.46
C ALA A 416 -9.55 24.29 -4.50
N SER A 417 -10.02 25.52 -4.81
CA SER A 417 -11.05 26.20 -4.03
C SER A 417 -12.38 25.48 -4.06
N ALA A 418 -12.80 24.98 -5.24
CA ALA A 418 -14.03 24.19 -5.36
C ALA A 418 -13.96 22.89 -4.56
N VAL A 419 -12.83 22.14 -4.69
CA VAL A 419 -12.58 20.93 -3.88
C VAL A 419 -12.62 21.25 -2.39
N ALA A 420 -11.99 22.34 -1.94
CA ALA A 420 -12.01 22.75 -0.54
C ALA A 420 -13.45 23.00 -0.03
N THR A 421 -14.30 23.66 -0.84
CA THR A 421 -15.71 23.88 -0.50
C THR A 421 -16.47 22.56 -0.32
N VAL A 422 -16.27 21.59 -1.22
CA VAL A 422 -16.90 20.26 -1.13
C VAL A 422 -16.37 19.49 0.10
N LEU A 423 -15.07 19.55 0.37
CA LEU A 423 -14.48 18.91 1.55
C LEU A 423 -15.06 19.47 2.85
N GLU A 424 -15.16 20.78 2.96
CA GLU A 424 -15.70 21.46 4.16
C GLU A 424 -17.16 21.13 4.40
N LYS A 425 -17.96 21.14 3.32
CA LYS A 425 -19.41 20.95 3.39
C LYS A 425 -19.81 19.49 3.61
N ASP A 426 -19.21 18.57 2.85
CA ASP A 426 -19.74 17.21 2.70
C ASP A 426 -18.86 16.13 3.36
N PHE A 427 -17.54 16.34 3.49
CA PHE A 427 -16.61 15.34 4.03
C PHE A 427 -16.17 15.62 5.47
N LEU A 428 -16.20 16.88 5.91
CA LEU A 428 -15.66 17.27 7.21
C LEU A 428 -16.65 16.98 8.35
N HIS A 429 -16.24 16.09 9.23
CA HIS A 429 -16.97 15.67 10.42
C HIS A 429 -16.18 15.97 11.72
N PRO A 430 -16.76 15.75 12.91
CA PRO A 430 -16.09 16.05 14.18
C PRO A 430 -14.70 15.42 14.35
N GLY A 431 -14.43 14.23 13.80
CA GLY A 431 -13.16 13.52 13.90
C GLY A 431 -12.21 13.65 12.71
N GLY A 432 -12.56 14.46 11.69
CA GLY A 432 -11.80 14.62 10.46
C GLY A 432 -12.63 14.36 9.21
N LEU A 433 -12.00 13.99 8.10
CA LEU A 433 -12.67 13.73 6.83
C LEU A 433 -13.09 12.25 6.71
N VAL A 434 -14.32 12.00 6.27
CA VAL A 434 -14.76 10.65 5.84
C VAL A 434 -14.09 10.27 4.53
N THR A 435 -13.93 8.98 4.28
CA THR A 435 -13.25 8.45 3.09
C THR A 435 -14.08 8.62 1.82
N SER A 436 -15.38 8.32 1.91
CA SER A 436 -16.40 8.53 0.88
C SER A 436 -17.70 9.02 1.52
N LEU A 437 -18.64 9.51 0.74
CA LEU A 437 -19.94 9.94 1.25
C LEU A 437 -20.95 8.78 1.41
N ALA A 438 -20.61 7.58 0.94
CA ALA A 438 -21.48 6.42 1.04
C ALA A 438 -21.33 5.71 2.40
N GLN A 439 -22.42 5.11 2.90
CA GLN A 439 -22.46 4.28 4.10
C GLN A 439 -22.88 2.87 3.72
N THR A 440 -21.92 2.03 3.36
CA THR A 440 -22.19 0.67 2.82
C THR A 440 -21.79 -0.45 3.76
N GLY A 441 -21.12 -0.13 4.86
CA GLY A 441 -20.46 -1.14 5.72
C GLY A 441 -19.08 -1.56 5.21
N GLN A 442 -18.66 -1.10 4.03
CA GLN A 442 -17.28 -1.29 3.57
C GLN A 442 -16.33 -0.39 4.36
N GLN A 443 -15.12 -0.89 4.64
CA GLN A 443 -14.19 -0.19 5.54
C GLN A 443 -13.63 1.13 4.98
N TRP A 444 -13.61 1.30 3.65
CA TRP A 444 -13.17 2.53 2.97
C TRP A 444 -14.34 3.42 2.56
N ASP A 445 -15.44 3.35 3.32
CA ASP A 445 -16.59 4.24 3.21
C ASP A 445 -16.88 4.93 4.56
N ALA A 446 -17.80 5.91 4.57
CA ALA A 446 -18.27 6.49 5.81
C ALA A 446 -18.82 5.40 6.76
N PRO A 447 -18.62 5.52 8.07
CA PRO A 447 -18.14 6.70 8.82
C PRO A 447 -16.62 6.75 9.01
N ASN A 448 -15.84 5.93 8.30
CA ASN A 448 -14.41 5.77 8.56
C ASN A 448 -13.57 6.89 7.92
N GLY A 449 -12.60 7.38 8.70
CA GLY A 449 -11.46 8.18 8.26
C GLY A 449 -10.16 7.40 8.42
N TRP A 450 -9.20 7.63 7.51
CA TRP A 450 -7.94 6.92 7.41
C TRP A 450 -6.77 7.90 7.41
N ALA A 451 -5.77 7.65 8.22
CA ALA A 451 -4.61 8.52 8.39
C ALA A 451 -3.94 8.96 7.07
N PRO A 452 -3.70 8.05 6.08
CA PRO A 452 -3.15 8.43 4.78
C PRO A 452 -3.93 9.55 4.09
N LEU A 453 -5.26 9.45 4.09
CA LEU A 453 -6.12 10.39 3.38
C LEU A 453 -6.26 11.73 4.10
N GLN A 454 -6.24 11.73 5.45
CA GLN A 454 -6.14 12.98 6.22
C GLN A 454 -4.85 13.73 5.88
N TRP A 455 -3.71 13.03 5.85
CA TRP A 455 -2.43 13.62 5.46
C TRP A 455 -2.46 14.21 4.05
N MET A 456 -2.93 13.43 3.06
CA MET A 456 -3.01 13.89 1.67
C MET A 456 -3.90 15.14 1.54
N ALA A 457 -5.03 15.17 2.23
CA ALA A 457 -5.95 16.30 2.23
C ALA A 457 -5.33 17.54 2.90
N VAL A 458 -4.78 17.40 4.11
CA VAL A 458 -4.17 18.53 4.85
C VAL A 458 -3.04 19.16 4.05
N GLN A 459 -2.12 18.35 3.51
CA GLN A 459 -1.00 18.88 2.72
C GLN A 459 -1.48 19.47 1.39
N GLY A 460 -2.45 18.80 0.72
CA GLY A 460 -3.05 19.30 -0.51
C GLY A 460 -3.71 20.66 -0.33
N LEU A 461 -4.50 20.84 0.72
CA LEU A 461 -5.12 22.12 1.06
C LEU A 461 -4.08 23.22 1.33
N ARG A 462 -3.00 22.89 2.07
CA ARG A 462 -1.90 23.83 2.35
C ARG A 462 -1.16 24.28 1.10
N ASN A 463 -0.97 23.39 0.13
CA ASN A 463 -0.33 23.74 -1.15
C ASN A 463 -1.09 24.84 -1.90
N TYR A 464 -2.41 24.96 -1.66
CA TYR A 464 -3.28 25.97 -2.28
C TYR A 464 -3.74 27.05 -1.31
N GLN A 465 -3.06 27.24 -0.19
CA GLN A 465 -3.35 28.28 0.81
C GLN A 465 -4.75 28.18 1.46
N GLN A 466 -5.37 26.99 1.44
CA GLN A 466 -6.61 26.69 2.15
C GLN A 466 -6.32 26.36 3.62
N ILE A 467 -5.64 27.28 4.32
CA ILE A 467 -5.00 27.01 5.62
C ILE A 467 -6.03 26.72 6.71
N ALA A 468 -7.09 27.53 6.77
CA ALA A 468 -8.12 27.39 7.82
C ALA A 468 -8.79 26.00 7.79
N LEU A 469 -9.12 25.49 6.59
CA LEU A 469 -9.69 24.17 6.42
C LEU A 469 -8.66 23.08 6.73
N ALA A 470 -7.40 23.22 6.26
CA ALA A 470 -6.32 22.29 6.56
C ALA A 470 -6.11 22.14 8.08
N ASP A 471 -6.09 23.26 8.81
CA ASP A 471 -5.91 23.26 10.27
C ASP A 471 -7.13 22.67 11.00
N SER A 472 -8.35 22.90 10.48
CA SER A 472 -9.57 22.28 11.01
C SER A 472 -9.52 20.75 10.86
N VAL A 473 -9.16 20.23 9.68
CA VAL A 473 -9.02 18.79 9.44
C VAL A 473 -7.94 18.20 10.37
N GLN A 474 -6.77 18.83 10.44
CA GLN A 474 -5.65 18.39 11.29
C GLN A 474 -6.06 18.33 12.76
N THR A 475 -6.66 19.40 13.28
CA THR A 475 -7.04 19.51 14.71
C THR A 475 -8.07 18.44 15.08
N ARG A 476 -9.08 18.24 14.23
CA ARG A 476 -10.12 17.22 14.47
C ARG A 476 -9.55 15.81 14.42
N TRP A 477 -8.68 15.51 13.44
CA TRP A 477 -8.05 14.21 13.32
C TRP A 477 -7.14 13.89 14.51
N ILE A 478 -6.27 14.82 14.91
CA ILE A 478 -5.39 14.65 16.08
C ILE A 478 -6.23 14.44 17.34
N ALA A 479 -7.28 15.24 17.55
CA ALA A 479 -8.15 15.10 18.70
C ALA A 479 -8.85 13.74 18.75
N GLN A 480 -9.35 13.23 17.60
CA GLN A 480 -10.00 11.92 17.51
C GLN A 480 -9.03 10.78 17.85
N VAL A 481 -7.81 10.83 17.32
CA VAL A 481 -6.77 9.81 17.60
C VAL A 481 -6.34 9.86 19.06
N ASP A 482 -6.06 11.06 19.62
CA ASP A 482 -5.63 11.22 21.02
C ASP A 482 -6.74 10.81 21.99
N ASN A 483 -7.99 11.19 21.73
CA ASN A 483 -9.13 10.79 22.57
C ASN A 483 -9.31 9.27 22.58
N THR A 484 -9.23 8.61 21.43
CA THR A 484 -9.32 7.15 21.34
C THR A 484 -8.18 6.49 22.10
N TYR A 485 -6.95 7.01 21.96
CA TYR A 485 -5.80 6.53 22.72
C TYR A 485 -6.00 6.67 24.24
N ARG A 486 -6.45 7.84 24.72
CA ARG A 486 -6.70 8.07 26.16
C ARG A 486 -7.74 7.13 26.75
N GLN A 487 -8.77 6.76 25.97
CA GLN A 487 -9.84 5.87 26.40
C GLN A 487 -9.42 4.40 26.49
N ASN A 488 -8.62 3.92 25.54
CA ASN A 488 -8.37 2.48 25.39
C ASN A 488 -6.89 2.08 25.24
N GLY A 489 -5.97 3.05 25.18
CA GLY A 489 -4.53 2.82 25.03
C GLY A 489 -4.10 2.34 23.64
N LYS A 490 -4.94 2.52 22.60
CA LYS A 490 -4.73 1.94 21.27
C LYS A 490 -4.56 3.01 20.19
N MET A 491 -3.70 2.69 19.21
CA MET A 491 -3.50 3.45 17.98
C MET A 491 -4.14 2.65 16.84
N MET A 492 -5.39 3.01 16.51
CA MET A 492 -6.20 2.20 15.59
C MET A 492 -5.80 2.41 14.12
N GLU A 493 -6.07 1.41 13.31
CA GLU A 493 -5.89 1.42 11.86
C GLU A 493 -6.76 2.48 11.17
N LYS A 494 -8.02 2.61 11.61
CA LYS A 494 -9.07 3.52 11.11
C LYS A 494 -9.95 4.01 12.25
N TYR A 495 -10.61 5.13 12.04
CA TYR A 495 -11.43 5.77 13.08
C TYR A 495 -12.80 6.15 12.52
N ASN A 496 -13.84 6.00 13.36
CA ASN A 496 -15.12 6.63 13.08
C ASN A 496 -14.98 8.14 13.29
N VAL A 497 -15.04 8.92 12.22
CA VAL A 497 -14.89 10.38 12.28
C VAL A 497 -16.20 11.13 12.42
N ILE A 498 -17.34 10.43 12.35
CA ILE A 498 -18.69 10.97 12.54
C ILE A 498 -19.10 10.86 14.01
N ALA A 499 -19.11 9.62 14.54
CA ALA A 499 -19.47 9.34 15.93
C ALA A 499 -18.20 9.02 16.73
N LEU A 500 -17.65 10.01 17.43
CA LEU A 500 -16.30 9.96 18.03
C LEU A 500 -16.11 8.84 19.06
N ASN A 501 -17.18 8.42 19.72
CA ASN A 501 -17.14 7.35 20.74
C ASN A 501 -17.43 5.94 20.16
N ALA A 502 -17.77 5.86 18.87
CA ALA A 502 -17.97 4.59 18.19
C ALA A 502 -16.66 4.10 17.55
N PRO A 503 -16.37 2.79 17.53
CA PRO A 503 -15.20 2.27 16.85
C PRO A 503 -15.31 2.47 15.34
N GLY A 504 -14.17 2.64 14.67
CA GLY A 504 -14.06 2.42 13.24
C GLY A 504 -14.28 0.95 12.93
N GLY A 505 -14.93 0.64 11.81
CA GLY A 505 -15.31 -0.76 11.53
C GLY A 505 -15.57 -1.02 10.05
N GLY A 506 -16.27 -2.12 9.79
CA GLY A 506 -16.56 -2.62 8.44
C GLY A 506 -15.43 -3.44 7.84
N GLY A 507 -15.69 -4.02 6.65
CA GLY A 507 -14.73 -4.82 5.92
C GLY A 507 -14.59 -6.27 6.43
N GLU A 508 -13.57 -6.97 5.92
CA GLU A 508 -13.37 -8.41 6.10
C GLU A 508 -12.72 -8.79 7.46
N TYR A 509 -12.20 -7.82 8.22
CA TYR A 509 -11.51 -8.07 9.49
C TYR A 509 -11.69 -6.93 10.50
N PRO A 510 -11.54 -7.21 11.81
CA PRO A 510 -11.61 -6.17 12.85
C PRO A 510 -10.51 -5.12 12.69
N ALA A 511 -10.77 -3.86 13.09
CA ALA A 511 -9.77 -2.81 13.10
C ALA A 511 -8.55 -3.19 13.96
N GLN A 512 -7.35 -2.95 13.41
CA GLN A 512 -6.08 -3.33 14.02
C GLN A 512 -5.54 -2.23 14.95
N ASP A 513 -4.68 -2.61 15.90
CA ASP A 513 -4.06 -1.74 16.89
C ASP A 513 -2.55 -1.57 16.64
N GLY A 514 -1.99 -0.46 17.07
CA GLY A 514 -0.57 -0.14 16.96
C GLY A 514 -0.16 0.25 15.54
N PHE A 515 -1.09 0.82 14.76
CA PHE A 515 -0.97 0.87 13.30
C PHE A 515 0.02 1.94 12.82
N GLY A 516 1.00 1.51 12.01
CA GLY A 516 2.15 2.31 11.57
C GLY A 516 1.81 3.61 10.86
N TRP A 517 0.84 3.61 9.91
CA TRP A 517 0.45 4.85 9.23
C TRP A 517 -0.26 5.86 10.14
N THR A 518 -1.07 5.39 11.11
CA THR A 518 -1.68 6.28 12.10
C THR A 518 -0.61 6.91 12.97
N ASN A 519 0.35 6.10 13.45
CA ASN A 519 1.47 6.57 14.25
C ASN A 519 2.28 7.62 13.49
N GLY A 520 2.62 7.34 12.23
CA GLY A 520 3.45 8.22 11.41
C GLY A 520 2.75 9.54 11.07
N VAL A 521 1.51 9.48 10.63
CA VAL A 521 0.72 10.68 10.28
C VAL A 521 0.40 11.51 11.53
N PHE A 522 0.10 10.87 12.67
CA PHE A 522 -0.12 11.60 13.92
C PHE A 522 1.10 12.44 14.29
N LEU A 523 2.30 11.83 14.34
CA LEU A 523 3.53 12.58 14.66
C LEU A 523 3.81 13.70 13.65
N ALA A 524 3.56 13.46 12.36
CA ALA A 524 3.78 14.45 11.32
C ALA A 524 2.80 15.63 11.37
N LEU A 525 1.56 15.39 11.86
CA LEU A 525 0.54 16.42 12.02
C LEU A 525 0.54 17.05 13.42
N GLU A 526 1.00 16.37 14.47
CA GLU A 526 1.09 16.90 15.83
C GLU A 526 2.05 18.09 15.91
N LYS A 527 3.05 18.14 15.02
CA LYS A 527 4.05 19.21 14.98
C LYS A 527 3.37 20.55 14.66
N LYS A 528 3.49 21.48 15.59
CA LYS A 528 2.98 22.85 15.49
C LYS A 528 3.95 23.76 14.73
#